data_939c23aaa5143014dda3eb75649a2de8
#
_entry.id   939c23aaa5143014dda3eb75649a2de8
#
_cell.length_a   1.000
_cell.length_b   1.000
_cell.length_c   1.000
_cell.angle_alpha   90.00
_cell.angle_beta   90.00
_cell.angle_gamma   90.00
#
_symmetry.space_group_name_H-M   'P 1'
#
loop_
_entity.id
_entity.type
_entity.pdbx_description
1 polymer ?
#
loop_
_entity_poly.entity_id
_entity_poly.type
_entity_poly.pdbx_seq_one_letter_code
_entity_poly.pdbx_strand_id
1 'polypeptide(L)'
;MKRFACVYVWLLCLVLSIAAQEKVVKLKIVQTSDVHGNYYPYNFITRKDWQGSLARIYAFVEKEREQYKENLILLDNGDILQGQPTAYYYNYIDTVSPHLCAEMMNYMKYDAGNMGNHDVETGRAVFDRWINTCDFPVLGANIIDISTGEPHLPPYKVMERDGVKIVILGMITPAIPAWLSENLWKGLRFDDMEETARKWMKIIREKENPDLMIGLFHAGQEAFKMSGKYNENASLSVAKNVPGFDIVLMGHDHARECKKVMNVAGDSVLVIDPASNGIVLSNIDVTLKLKDGKVRSKDIKGVLTETKDYGISEDFMKNFAPQYDLSLIHI
;
A
#
# COMPACT_ATOMS: atom_id res chain seq x y z
N MET A 1 76.33 -35.02 25.83
CA MET A 1 75.18 -34.44 26.59
C MET A 1 74.45 -33.47 25.67
N LYS A 2 73.31 -33.85 25.14
CA LYS A 2 72.47 -32.96 24.24
C LYS A 2 71.32 -32.40 25.09
N ARG A 3 71.28 -31.07 25.20
CA ARG A 3 70.17 -30.34 25.90
C ARG A 3 69.00 -30.16 24.90
N PHE A 4 67.84 -30.73 25.22
CA PHE A 4 66.59 -30.45 24.52
C PHE A 4 65.96 -29.20 25.13
N ALA A 5 65.80 -28.16 24.32
CA ALA A 5 65.04 -26.99 24.69
C ALA A 5 63.56 -27.23 24.29
N CYS A 6 62.65 -27.32 25.29
CA CYS A 6 61.22 -27.31 25.06
C CYS A 6 60.73 -25.90 24.79
N VAL A 7 60.26 -25.65 23.58
CA VAL A 7 59.58 -24.39 23.18
C VAL A 7 58.08 -24.60 23.49
N TYR A 8 57.58 -23.90 24.52
CA TYR A 8 56.13 -23.78 24.78
C TYR A 8 55.53 -22.73 23.86
N VAL A 9 54.76 -23.21 22.87
CA VAL A 9 53.92 -22.32 22.03
C VAL A 9 52.64 -22.02 22.81
N TRP A 10 52.52 -20.80 23.30
CA TRP A 10 51.29 -20.29 23.86
C TRP A 10 50.34 -19.95 22.66
N LEU A 11 49.31 -20.77 22.43
CA LEU A 11 48.20 -20.45 21.58
C LEU A 11 47.33 -19.44 22.28
N LEU A 12 47.47 -18.18 21.90
CA LEU A 12 46.56 -17.11 22.36
C LEU A 12 45.27 -17.23 21.55
N CYS A 13 44.26 -17.91 22.10
CA CYS A 13 42.92 -17.87 21.57
C CYS A 13 42.34 -16.43 21.79
N LEU A 14 42.45 -15.60 20.77
CA LEU A 14 41.70 -14.35 20.68
C LEU A 14 40.21 -14.71 20.51
N VAL A 15 39.48 -14.75 21.62
CA VAL A 15 38.04 -14.74 21.61
C VAL A 15 37.63 -13.32 21.21
N LEU A 16 37.43 -13.12 19.90
CA LEU A 16 36.76 -11.93 19.41
C LEU A 16 35.33 -12.00 19.94
N SER A 17 35.08 -11.29 21.04
CA SER A 17 33.72 -10.97 21.46
C SER A 17 33.09 -10.17 20.33
N ILE A 18 32.33 -10.82 19.45
CA ILE A 18 31.44 -10.12 18.52
C ILE A 18 30.41 -9.42 19.41
N ALA A 19 30.68 -8.16 19.71
CA ALA A 19 29.67 -7.34 20.40
C ALA A 19 28.41 -7.38 19.54
N ALA A 20 27.31 -7.78 20.16
CA ALA A 20 26.01 -7.85 19.50
C ALA A 20 25.72 -6.49 18.86
N GLN A 21 25.67 -6.48 17.52
CA GLN A 21 25.48 -5.23 16.77
C GLN A 21 24.02 -4.80 16.90
N GLU A 22 23.78 -3.74 17.63
CA GLU A 22 22.47 -3.09 17.70
C GLU A 22 22.34 -2.11 16.53
N LYS A 23 21.21 -2.19 15.81
CA LYS A 23 20.85 -1.31 14.70
C LYS A 23 19.44 -0.79 14.92
N VAL A 24 19.23 0.50 14.68
CA VAL A 24 17.89 1.11 14.64
C VAL A 24 17.57 1.42 13.19
N VAL A 25 16.49 0.84 12.68
CA VAL A 25 15.96 1.13 11.34
C VAL A 25 14.71 1.97 11.49
N LYS A 26 14.65 3.06 10.73
CA LYS A 26 13.47 3.94 10.66
C LYS A 26 12.88 3.86 9.26
N LEU A 27 11.60 3.57 9.19
CA LEU A 27 10.84 3.55 7.94
C LEU A 27 9.73 4.60 8.02
N LYS A 28 9.41 5.17 6.87
CA LYS A 28 8.24 6.01 6.65
C LYS A 28 7.30 5.26 5.71
N ILE A 29 6.05 5.02 6.12
CA ILE A 29 5.03 4.45 5.26
C ILE A 29 3.98 5.52 5.00
N VAL A 30 3.71 5.76 3.73
CA VAL A 30 2.69 6.70 3.25
C VAL A 30 1.66 5.91 2.48
N GLN A 31 0.40 6.08 2.84
CA GLN A 31 -0.71 5.47 2.10
C GLN A 31 -1.61 6.55 1.53
N THR A 32 -1.96 6.39 0.26
CA THR A 32 -3.11 7.03 -0.38
C THR A 32 -4.22 6.01 -0.55
N SER A 33 -5.47 6.46 -0.55
CA SER A 33 -6.66 5.66 -0.81
C SER A 33 -7.76 6.56 -1.37
N ASP A 34 -8.62 5.99 -2.19
CA ASP A 34 -9.83 6.66 -2.63
C ASP A 34 -9.56 8.07 -3.22
N VAL A 35 -8.50 8.18 -4.02
CA VAL A 35 -8.09 9.47 -4.63
C VAL A 35 -9.14 9.95 -5.64
N HIS A 36 -9.91 9.03 -6.23
CA HIS A 36 -11.04 9.33 -7.12
C HIS A 36 -10.68 10.33 -8.22
N GLY A 37 -9.59 10.07 -8.93
CA GLY A 37 -9.17 10.88 -10.08
C GLY A 37 -8.72 12.30 -9.74
N ASN A 38 -8.59 12.66 -8.46
CA ASN A 38 -8.07 13.97 -8.03
C ASN A 38 -6.54 14.00 -8.19
N TYR A 39 -6.08 14.01 -9.45
CA TYR A 39 -4.65 14.04 -9.76
C TYR A 39 -4.06 15.44 -9.59
N TYR A 40 -4.85 16.46 -9.92
CA TYR A 40 -4.48 17.87 -9.91
C TYR A 40 -5.15 18.64 -8.76
N PRO A 41 -4.55 19.75 -8.29
CA PRO A 41 -5.13 20.57 -7.20
C PRO A 41 -6.28 21.45 -7.70
N TYR A 42 -7.12 20.91 -8.58
CA TYR A 42 -8.25 21.56 -9.22
C TYR A 42 -9.37 20.55 -9.47
N ASN A 43 -10.58 20.89 -9.04
CA ASN A 43 -11.77 20.08 -9.33
C ASN A 43 -12.40 20.54 -10.64
N PHE A 44 -12.27 19.73 -11.68
CA PHE A 44 -12.75 20.08 -13.03
C PHE A 44 -14.28 20.12 -13.13
N ILE A 45 -15.00 19.40 -12.26
CA ILE A 45 -16.47 19.39 -12.23
C ILE A 45 -17.00 20.71 -11.67
N THR A 46 -16.48 21.15 -10.52
CA THR A 46 -16.91 22.38 -9.86
C THR A 46 -16.15 23.63 -10.33
N ARG A 47 -15.07 23.44 -11.10
CA ARG A 47 -14.17 24.48 -11.64
C ARG A 47 -13.57 25.37 -10.54
N LYS A 48 -13.05 24.72 -9.48
CA LYS A 48 -12.46 25.42 -8.33
C LYS A 48 -11.18 24.73 -7.88
N ASP A 49 -10.30 25.48 -7.24
CA ASP A 49 -9.16 24.94 -6.55
C ASP A 49 -9.60 23.85 -5.57
N TRP A 50 -8.79 22.79 -5.46
CA TRP A 50 -9.08 21.64 -4.63
C TRP A 50 -8.01 21.40 -3.57
N GLN A 51 -8.46 21.02 -2.38
CA GLN A 51 -7.56 20.86 -1.23
C GLN A 51 -6.75 19.56 -1.26
N GLY A 52 -7.21 18.55 -2.00
CA GLY A 52 -6.56 17.26 -2.15
C GLY A 52 -6.09 17.03 -3.59
N SER A 53 -5.02 16.28 -3.79
CA SER A 53 -4.61 15.76 -5.11
C SER A 53 -3.34 14.94 -5.01
N LEU A 54 -3.02 14.17 -6.06
CA LEU A 54 -1.70 13.53 -6.19
C LEU A 54 -0.57 14.57 -6.17
N ALA A 55 -0.76 15.74 -6.80
CA ALA A 55 0.24 16.80 -6.80
C ALA A 55 0.54 17.34 -5.38
N ARG A 56 -0.45 17.40 -4.49
CA ARG A 56 -0.25 17.79 -3.09
C ARG A 56 0.34 16.65 -2.25
N ILE A 57 -0.12 15.43 -2.47
CA ILE A 57 0.46 14.23 -1.86
C ILE A 57 1.94 14.13 -2.20
N TYR A 58 2.30 14.40 -3.46
CA TYR A 58 3.69 14.32 -3.90
C TYR A 58 4.58 15.38 -3.25
N ALA A 59 4.09 16.59 -3.02
CA ALA A 59 4.83 17.60 -2.26
C ALA A 59 5.21 17.12 -0.84
N PHE A 60 4.30 16.39 -0.16
CA PHE A 60 4.63 15.73 1.11
C PHE A 60 5.67 14.62 0.92
N VAL A 61 5.49 13.77 -0.08
CA VAL A 61 6.37 12.63 -0.35
C VAL A 61 7.80 13.09 -0.70
N GLU A 62 7.95 14.13 -1.52
CA GLU A 62 9.26 14.73 -1.86
C GLU A 62 10.00 15.16 -0.59
N LYS A 63 9.33 15.91 0.28
CA LYS A 63 9.88 16.37 1.56
C LYS A 63 10.31 15.20 2.47
N GLU A 64 9.48 14.19 2.62
CA GLU A 64 9.81 13.03 3.47
C GLU A 64 10.95 12.18 2.85
N ARG A 65 11.04 12.10 1.51
CA ARG A 65 12.15 11.43 0.82
C ARG A 65 13.51 12.05 1.05
N GLU A 66 13.59 13.35 1.33
CA GLU A 66 14.85 13.99 1.72
C GLU A 66 15.47 13.32 2.96
N GLN A 67 14.61 12.97 3.92
CA GLN A 67 15.02 12.35 5.19
C GLN A 67 15.12 10.82 5.11
N TYR A 68 14.07 10.18 4.58
CA TYR A 68 13.94 8.72 4.63
C TYR A 68 14.54 8.00 3.42
N LYS A 69 14.73 8.70 2.30
CA LYS A 69 15.27 8.15 1.04
C LYS A 69 14.53 6.86 0.65
N GLU A 70 15.28 5.76 0.46
CA GLU A 70 14.72 4.45 0.11
C GLU A 70 13.91 3.79 1.25
N ASN A 71 14.00 4.33 2.47
CA ASN A 71 13.20 3.87 3.61
C ASN A 71 11.80 4.50 3.66
N LEU A 72 11.44 5.37 2.70
CA LEU A 72 10.05 5.75 2.45
C LEU A 72 9.38 4.71 1.56
N ILE A 73 8.24 4.20 2.00
CA ILE A 73 7.40 3.24 1.30
C ILE A 73 6.09 3.93 0.97
N LEU A 74 5.77 4.06 -0.32
CA LEU A 74 4.57 4.73 -0.82
C LEU A 74 3.61 3.69 -1.39
N LEU A 75 2.39 3.64 -0.84
CA LEU A 75 1.36 2.65 -1.17
C LEU A 75 0.07 3.35 -1.57
N ASP A 76 -0.64 2.79 -2.57
CA ASP A 76 -2.00 3.18 -2.92
C ASP A 76 -2.98 2.05 -2.63
N ASN A 77 -4.10 2.36 -2.02
CA ASN A 77 -5.09 1.36 -1.60
C ASN A 77 -6.30 1.26 -2.54
N GLY A 78 -6.21 1.78 -3.76
CA GLY A 78 -7.26 1.67 -4.78
C GLY A 78 -8.27 2.82 -4.78
N ASP A 79 -9.27 2.69 -5.64
CA ASP A 79 -10.26 3.72 -6.01
C ASP A 79 -9.59 5.01 -6.53
N ILE A 80 -8.69 4.82 -7.48
CA ILE A 80 -7.93 5.92 -8.08
C ILE A 80 -8.39 6.26 -9.51
N LEU A 81 -9.04 5.32 -10.20
CA LEU A 81 -9.37 5.45 -11.63
C LEU A 81 -10.71 6.12 -11.93
N GLN A 82 -11.53 6.45 -10.93
CA GLN A 82 -12.87 6.99 -11.11
C GLN A 82 -13.04 8.30 -10.35
N GLY A 83 -13.81 9.26 -10.87
CA GLY A 83 -14.25 10.45 -10.15
C GLY A 83 -14.10 11.73 -10.95
N GLN A 84 -12.90 12.14 -11.34
CA GLN A 84 -12.68 13.37 -12.09
C GLN A 84 -12.70 13.12 -13.61
N PRO A 85 -13.10 14.11 -14.41
CA PRO A 85 -13.15 14.02 -15.85
C PRO A 85 -11.83 13.63 -16.52
N THR A 86 -10.68 14.03 -15.95
CA THR A 86 -9.36 13.60 -16.43
C THR A 86 -9.22 12.08 -16.37
N ALA A 87 -9.65 11.43 -15.29
CA ALA A 87 -9.64 9.98 -15.19
C ALA A 87 -10.54 9.35 -16.28
N TYR A 88 -11.76 9.87 -16.45
CA TYR A 88 -12.68 9.41 -17.50
C TYR A 88 -12.07 9.51 -18.90
N TYR A 89 -11.39 10.61 -19.22
CA TYR A 89 -10.75 10.80 -20.51
C TYR A 89 -9.73 9.70 -20.82
N TYR A 90 -8.80 9.42 -19.88
CA TYR A 90 -7.78 8.38 -20.07
C TYR A 90 -8.31 6.96 -19.88
N ASN A 91 -9.46 6.79 -19.26
CA ASN A 91 -10.13 5.50 -19.20
C ASN A 91 -10.76 5.14 -20.57
N TYR A 92 -11.49 6.09 -21.18
CA TYR A 92 -12.46 5.75 -22.23
C TYR A 92 -12.28 6.50 -23.56
N ILE A 93 -11.57 7.63 -23.58
CA ILE A 93 -11.38 8.45 -24.78
C ILE A 93 -9.98 8.21 -25.35
N ASP A 94 -8.94 8.50 -24.61
CA ASP A 94 -7.58 8.13 -25.00
C ASP A 94 -7.25 6.73 -24.49
N THR A 95 -7.56 5.74 -25.30
CA THR A 95 -7.33 4.32 -24.97
C THR A 95 -6.03 3.78 -25.56
N VAL A 96 -5.23 4.61 -26.24
CA VAL A 96 -4.01 4.22 -26.97
C VAL A 96 -2.76 4.60 -26.21
N SER A 97 -2.72 5.80 -25.62
CA SER A 97 -1.59 6.27 -24.79
C SER A 97 -1.43 5.40 -23.54
N PRO A 98 -0.21 5.35 -22.93
CA PRO A 98 -0.05 4.81 -21.60
C PRO A 98 -1.07 5.42 -20.63
N HIS A 99 -1.54 4.65 -19.68
CA HIS A 99 -2.59 5.14 -18.78
C HIS A 99 -2.05 6.25 -17.87
N LEU A 100 -2.55 7.47 -17.97
CA LEU A 100 -2.03 8.65 -17.27
C LEU A 100 -1.87 8.43 -15.76
N CYS A 101 -2.87 7.81 -15.12
CA CYS A 101 -2.78 7.52 -13.69
C CYS A 101 -1.55 6.68 -13.35
N ALA A 102 -1.27 5.63 -14.14
CA ALA A 102 -0.09 4.79 -13.93
C ALA A 102 1.22 5.58 -14.18
N GLU A 103 1.28 6.44 -15.20
CA GLU A 103 2.45 7.30 -15.44
C GLU A 103 2.70 8.24 -14.25
N MET A 104 1.65 8.83 -13.67
CA MET A 104 1.74 9.66 -12.46
C MET A 104 2.23 8.85 -11.26
N MET A 105 1.67 7.68 -11.03
CA MET A 105 2.08 6.80 -9.93
C MET A 105 3.53 6.31 -10.11
N ASN A 106 3.95 5.97 -11.32
CA ASN A 106 5.34 5.61 -11.64
C ASN A 106 6.30 6.77 -11.37
N TYR A 107 5.94 7.99 -11.81
CA TYR A 107 6.71 9.20 -11.53
C TYR A 107 6.85 9.46 -10.03
N MET A 108 5.79 9.28 -9.26
CA MET A 108 5.78 9.38 -7.81
C MET A 108 6.51 8.24 -7.12
N LYS A 109 6.89 7.18 -7.84
CA LYS A 109 7.58 5.97 -7.34
C LYS A 109 6.78 5.26 -6.25
N TYR A 110 5.56 4.86 -6.57
CA TYR A 110 4.80 3.96 -5.71
C TYR A 110 5.48 2.60 -5.61
N ASP A 111 5.51 2.03 -4.41
CA ASP A 111 6.08 0.70 -4.17
C ASP A 111 5.08 -0.42 -4.46
N ALA A 112 3.81 -0.21 -4.17
CA ALA A 112 2.71 -1.11 -4.54
C ALA A 112 1.39 -0.34 -4.62
N GLY A 113 0.47 -0.86 -5.42
CA GLY A 113 -0.93 -0.48 -5.45
C GLY A 113 -1.84 -1.63 -5.02
N ASN A 114 -3.10 -1.32 -4.78
CA ASN A 114 -4.17 -2.29 -4.56
C ASN A 114 -5.33 -1.98 -5.51
N MET A 115 -6.19 -2.96 -5.77
CA MET A 115 -7.40 -2.76 -6.56
C MET A 115 -8.53 -2.24 -5.66
N GLY A 116 -9.23 -1.18 -6.09
CA GLY A 116 -10.47 -0.70 -5.49
C GLY A 116 -11.70 -1.09 -6.30
N ASN A 117 -12.90 -0.95 -5.73
CA ASN A 117 -14.14 -1.32 -6.42
C ASN A 117 -14.45 -0.40 -7.60
N HIS A 118 -14.14 0.89 -7.50
CA HIS A 118 -14.28 1.82 -8.61
C HIS A 118 -13.18 1.64 -9.69
N ASP A 119 -12.06 1.00 -9.36
CA ASP A 119 -11.10 0.57 -10.38
C ASP A 119 -11.67 -0.61 -11.18
N VAL A 120 -12.29 -1.59 -10.50
CA VAL A 120 -13.01 -2.71 -11.15
C VAL A 120 -14.18 -2.20 -12.00
N GLU A 121 -14.90 -1.16 -11.55
CA GLU A 121 -16.02 -0.53 -12.26
C GLU A 121 -15.63 -0.02 -13.64
N THR A 122 -14.38 0.37 -13.86
CA THR A 122 -13.91 0.82 -15.16
C THR A 122 -13.92 -0.28 -16.24
N GLY A 123 -13.96 -1.55 -15.83
CA GLY A 123 -13.96 -2.73 -16.71
C GLY A 123 -12.57 -3.19 -17.10
N ARG A 124 -12.49 -4.47 -17.53
CA ARG A 124 -11.24 -5.18 -17.85
C ARG A 124 -10.29 -4.41 -18.76
N ALA A 125 -10.81 -3.83 -19.84
CA ALA A 125 -9.98 -3.14 -20.80
C ALA A 125 -9.23 -1.94 -20.22
N VAL A 126 -9.81 -1.26 -19.22
CA VAL A 126 -9.22 -0.08 -18.57
C VAL A 126 -8.27 -0.52 -17.48
N PHE A 127 -8.74 -1.30 -16.50
CA PHE A 127 -7.88 -1.63 -15.38
C PHE A 127 -6.72 -2.57 -15.75
N ASP A 128 -6.87 -3.47 -16.74
CA ASP A 128 -5.75 -4.28 -17.24
C ASP A 128 -4.68 -3.37 -17.90
N ARG A 129 -5.09 -2.34 -18.67
CA ARG A 129 -4.16 -1.36 -19.25
C ARG A 129 -3.44 -0.57 -18.16
N TRP A 130 -4.16 -0.09 -17.14
CA TRP A 130 -3.57 0.61 -16.01
C TRP A 130 -2.55 -0.26 -15.28
N ILE A 131 -2.90 -1.49 -14.91
CA ILE A 131 -2.00 -2.45 -14.25
C ILE A 131 -0.75 -2.71 -15.08
N ASN A 132 -0.91 -2.94 -16.40
CA ASN A 132 0.21 -3.21 -17.31
C ASN A 132 1.11 -1.99 -17.54
N THR A 133 0.66 -0.77 -17.24
CA THR A 133 1.45 0.45 -17.33
C THR A 133 2.21 0.75 -16.02
N CYS A 134 1.77 0.22 -14.88
CA CYS A 134 2.43 0.42 -13.59
C CYS A 134 3.79 -0.29 -13.53
N ASP A 135 4.82 0.41 -13.03
CA ASP A 135 6.17 -0.14 -12.77
C ASP A 135 6.24 -0.91 -11.44
N PHE A 136 5.15 -0.98 -10.71
CA PHE A 136 5.00 -1.64 -9.43
C PHE A 136 3.81 -2.62 -9.46
N PRO A 137 3.74 -3.63 -8.58
CA PRO A 137 2.62 -4.55 -8.57
C PRO A 137 1.35 -3.89 -8.01
N VAL A 138 0.23 -4.12 -8.69
CA VAL A 138 -1.11 -3.93 -8.14
C VAL A 138 -1.54 -5.25 -7.53
N LEU A 139 -1.90 -5.24 -6.24
CA LEU A 139 -2.15 -6.42 -5.44
C LEU A 139 -3.64 -6.80 -5.39
N GLY A 140 -3.94 -8.08 -5.13
CA GLY A 140 -5.33 -8.55 -5.05
C GLY A 140 -5.44 -10.03 -4.68
N ALA A 141 -5.11 -10.38 -3.44
CA ALA A 141 -5.04 -11.77 -2.99
C ALA A 141 -6.38 -12.53 -3.04
N ASN A 142 -7.50 -11.84 -2.93
CA ASN A 142 -8.85 -12.40 -2.97
C ASN A 142 -9.58 -12.16 -4.29
N ILE A 143 -8.89 -11.64 -5.31
CA ILE A 143 -9.40 -11.56 -6.69
C ILE A 143 -8.95 -12.80 -7.41
N ILE A 144 -9.86 -13.75 -7.63
CA ILE A 144 -9.53 -15.07 -8.15
C ILE A 144 -9.94 -15.19 -9.62
N ASP A 145 -9.02 -15.65 -10.45
CA ASP A 145 -9.32 -16.08 -11.82
C ASP A 145 -10.09 -17.41 -11.77
N ILE A 146 -11.33 -17.39 -12.26
CA ILE A 146 -12.22 -18.56 -12.20
C ILE A 146 -11.67 -19.75 -13.00
N SER A 147 -10.90 -19.49 -14.05
CA SER A 147 -10.36 -20.52 -14.94
C SER A 147 -9.21 -21.32 -14.30
N THR A 148 -8.43 -20.67 -13.44
CA THR A 148 -7.26 -21.27 -12.78
C THR A 148 -7.52 -21.61 -11.32
N GLY A 149 -8.43 -20.89 -10.67
CA GLY A 149 -8.65 -20.95 -9.21
C GLY A 149 -7.56 -20.24 -8.40
N GLU A 150 -6.62 -19.55 -9.06
CA GLU A 150 -5.51 -18.82 -8.44
C GLU A 150 -5.80 -17.31 -8.41
N PRO A 151 -5.11 -16.52 -7.58
CA PRO A 151 -5.22 -15.06 -7.61
C PRO A 151 -4.91 -14.51 -9.00
N HIS A 152 -5.78 -13.62 -9.49
CA HIS A 152 -5.61 -12.93 -10.77
C HIS A 152 -4.49 -11.91 -10.73
N LEU A 153 -4.27 -11.28 -9.59
CA LEU A 153 -3.20 -10.32 -9.31
C LEU A 153 -2.20 -10.91 -8.31
N PRO A 154 -0.97 -10.38 -8.25
CA PRO A 154 -0.04 -10.76 -7.18
C PRO A 154 -0.70 -10.63 -5.81
N PRO A 155 -0.69 -11.67 -4.99
CA PRO A 155 -1.38 -11.62 -3.69
C PRO A 155 -0.67 -10.72 -2.68
N TYR A 156 0.67 -10.68 -2.75
CA TYR A 156 1.50 -9.88 -1.87
C TYR A 156 2.79 -9.43 -2.55
N LYS A 157 3.40 -8.39 -2.00
CA LYS A 157 4.76 -7.94 -2.36
C LYS A 157 5.71 -8.19 -1.20
N VAL A 158 6.92 -8.69 -1.52
CA VAL A 158 8.06 -8.75 -0.59
C VAL A 158 9.03 -7.65 -0.96
N MET A 159 9.54 -6.94 0.02
CA MET A 159 10.59 -5.94 -0.15
C MET A 159 11.51 -5.91 1.06
N GLU A 160 12.71 -5.38 0.88
CA GLU A 160 13.69 -5.20 1.95
C GLU A 160 14.10 -3.73 2.03
N ARG A 161 14.18 -3.21 3.25
CA ARG A 161 14.70 -1.86 3.55
C ARG A 161 15.64 -1.96 4.76
N ASP A 162 16.90 -1.58 4.56
CA ASP A 162 17.92 -1.58 5.62
C ASP A 162 18.09 -2.92 6.36
N GLY A 163 17.82 -4.06 5.68
CA GLY A 163 17.89 -5.41 6.25
C GLY A 163 16.62 -5.80 7.01
N VAL A 164 15.52 -5.06 6.85
CA VAL A 164 14.20 -5.40 7.36
C VAL A 164 13.37 -5.97 6.21
N LYS A 165 12.90 -7.20 6.34
CA LYS A 165 12.00 -7.84 5.38
C LYS A 165 10.56 -7.40 5.65
N ILE A 166 9.93 -6.81 4.65
CA ILE A 166 8.59 -6.25 4.71
C ILE A 166 7.71 -7.02 3.73
N VAL A 167 6.53 -7.44 4.17
CA VAL A 167 5.53 -8.04 3.28
C VAL A 167 4.24 -7.23 3.33
N ILE A 168 3.67 -6.99 2.15
CA ILE A 168 2.43 -6.24 1.94
C ILE A 168 1.44 -7.20 1.29
N LEU A 169 0.35 -7.55 1.98
CA LEU A 169 -0.76 -8.37 1.46
C LEU A 169 -1.87 -7.44 0.99
N GLY A 170 -2.27 -7.52 -0.29
CA GLY A 170 -3.36 -6.72 -0.84
C GLY A 170 -4.67 -7.47 -0.93
N MET A 171 -5.79 -6.83 -0.55
CA MET A 171 -7.15 -7.38 -0.71
C MET A 171 -8.17 -6.29 -1.00
N ILE A 172 -9.28 -6.66 -1.64
CA ILE A 172 -10.41 -5.80 -1.95
C ILE A 172 -11.67 -6.31 -1.24
N THR A 173 -12.64 -5.42 -1.04
CA THR A 173 -13.98 -5.83 -0.60
C THR A 173 -14.55 -6.95 -1.47
N PRO A 174 -15.11 -8.01 -0.90
CA PRO A 174 -15.73 -9.09 -1.67
C PRO A 174 -17.10 -8.73 -2.25
N ALA A 175 -17.62 -7.54 -1.95
CA ALA A 175 -18.98 -7.14 -2.30
C ALA A 175 -19.15 -6.65 -3.75
N ILE A 176 -18.11 -6.69 -4.56
CA ILE A 176 -18.12 -6.30 -5.99
C ILE A 176 -19.36 -6.84 -6.74
N PRO A 177 -19.73 -8.16 -6.63
CA PRO A 177 -20.87 -8.69 -7.35
C PRO A 177 -22.24 -8.18 -6.87
N ALA A 178 -22.32 -7.50 -5.73
CA ALA A 178 -23.54 -6.88 -5.24
C ALA A 178 -23.85 -5.54 -5.91
N TRP A 179 -22.85 -4.89 -6.48
CA TRP A 179 -22.98 -3.53 -7.04
C TRP A 179 -22.71 -3.45 -8.53
N LEU A 180 -21.74 -4.25 -9.02
CA LEU A 180 -21.22 -4.11 -10.38
C LEU A 180 -21.75 -5.22 -11.28
N SER A 181 -22.08 -4.85 -12.51
CA SER A 181 -22.48 -5.80 -13.54
C SER A 181 -21.34 -6.77 -13.87
N GLU A 182 -21.66 -8.07 -14.02
CA GLU A 182 -20.71 -9.15 -14.25
C GLU A 182 -19.77 -8.93 -15.45
N ASN A 183 -20.24 -8.22 -16.49
CA ASN A 183 -19.42 -7.92 -17.65
C ASN A 183 -18.17 -7.08 -17.33
N LEU A 184 -18.16 -6.30 -16.25
CA LEU A 184 -17.03 -5.47 -15.84
C LEU A 184 -15.90 -6.28 -15.21
N TRP A 185 -16.24 -7.40 -14.56
CA TRP A 185 -15.30 -8.29 -13.87
C TRP A 185 -15.38 -9.75 -14.35
N LYS A 186 -15.81 -9.93 -15.61
CA LYS A 186 -15.97 -11.25 -16.20
C LYS A 186 -14.74 -12.14 -16.03
N GLY A 187 -14.97 -13.38 -15.56
CA GLY A 187 -13.91 -14.36 -15.32
C GLY A 187 -13.23 -14.24 -13.97
N LEU A 188 -13.67 -13.30 -13.13
CA LEU A 188 -13.15 -13.10 -11.78
C LEU A 188 -14.18 -13.55 -10.72
N ARG A 189 -13.68 -13.85 -9.53
CA ARG A 189 -14.43 -14.08 -8.31
C ARG A 189 -13.74 -13.35 -7.16
N PHE A 190 -14.53 -12.85 -6.21
CA PHE A 190 -14.05 -12.13 -5.05
C PHE A 190 -14.31 -12.96 -3.79
N ASP A 191 -13.24 -13.51 -3.21
CA ASP A 191 -13.34 -14.40 -2.06
C ASP A 191 -13.38 -13.61 -0.74
N ASP A 192 -13.88 -14.26 0.32
CA ASP A 192 -13.94 -13.68 1.66
C ASP A 192 -12.55 -13.22 2.14
N MET A 193 -12.49 -12.02 2.73
CA MET A 193 -11.23 -11.41 3.14
C MET A 193 -10.61 -12.11 4.34
N GLU A 194 -11.40 -12.55 5.32
CA GLU A 194 -10.88 -13.18 6.53
C GLU A 194 -10.32 -14.57 6.24
N GLU A 195 -11.05 -15.37 5.44
CA GLU A 195 -10.58 -16.68 4.99
C GLU A 195 -9.32 -16.56 4.11
N THR A 196 -9.31 -15.60 3.18
CA THR A 196 -8.16 -15.31 2.32
C THR A 196 -6.95 -14.86 3.14
N ALA A 197 -7.15 -13.95 4.11
CA ALA A 197 -6.07 -13.50 4.98
C ALA A 197 -5.47 -14.66 5.79
N ARG A 198 -6.29 -15.55 6.36
CA ARG A 198 -5.81 -16.75 7.09
C ARG A 198 -4.95 -17.65 6.21
N LYS A 199 -5.41 -17.90 4.97
CA LYS A 199 -4.67 -18.70 3.97
C LYS A 199 -3.30 -18.08 3.68
N TRP A 200 -3.28 -16.79 3.29
CA TRP A 200 -2.04 -16.13 2.89
C TRP A 200 -1.10 -15.86 4.05
N MET A 201 -1.59 -15.54 5.25
CA MET A 201 -0.75 -15.38 6.44
C MET A 201 0.02 -16.65 6.78
N LYS A 202 -0.59 -17.83 6.61
CA LYS A 202 0.11 -19.11 6.79
C LYS A 202 1.24 -19.26 5.75
N ILE A 203 0.94 -19.03 4.48
CA ILE A 203 1.92 -19.13 3.37
C ILE A 203 3.07 -18.14 3.56
N ILE A 204 2.76 -16.89 3.88
CA ILE A 204 3.75 -15.82 4.07
C ILE A 204 4.67 -16.12 5.25
N ARG A 205 4.12 -16.59 6.37
CA ARG A 205 4.93 -16.96 7.53
C ARG A 205 5.90 -18.11 7.22
N GLU A 206 5.43 -19.13 6.49
CA GLU A 206 6.25 -20.29 6.13
C GLU A 206 7.34 -19.96 5.10
N LYS A 207 7.02 -19.13 4.09
CA LYS A 207 7.92 -18.83 2.98
C LYS A 207 8.82 -17.62 3.24
N GLU A 208 8.24 -16.54 3.79
CA GLU A 208 8.91 -15.24 3.85
C GLU A 208 9.41 -14.91 5.25
N ASN A 209 8.67 -15.28 6.29
CA ASN A 209 8.95 -14.94 7.68
C ASN A 209 9.29 -13.43 7.87
N PRO A 210 8.35 -12.51 7.56
CA PRO A 210 8.62 -11.08 7.52
C PRO A 210 8.92 -10.50 8.90
N ASP A 211 9.74 -9.44 8.91
CA ASP A 211 9.99 -8.60 10.07
C ASP A 211 8.87 -7.58 10.29
N LEU A 212 8.22 -7.12 9.21
CA LEU A 212 7.08 -6.21 9.23
C LEU A 212 5.99 -6.70 8.26
N MET A 213 4.76 -6.86 8.77
CA MET A 213 3.63 -7.34 7.99
C MET A 213 2.54 -6.26 7.85
N ILE A 214 2.22 -5.90 6.62
CA ILE A 214 1.26 -4.86 6.27
C ILE A 214 0.09 -5.49 5.51
N GLY A 215 -1.14 -5.21 5.94
CA GLY A 215 -2.35 -5.40 5.15
C GLY A 215 -2.67 -4.11 4.39
N LEU A 216 -2.88 -4.20 3.08
CA LEU A 216 -3.32 -3.12 2.20
C LEU A 216 -4.71 -3.51 1.69
N PHE A 217 -5.76 -3.04 2.38
CA PHE A 217 -7.11 -3.57 2.21
C PHE A 217 -8.07 -2.48 1.76
N HIS A 218 -8.56 -2.59 0.52
CA HIS A 218 -9.63 -1.73 0.03
C HIS A 218 -10.99 -2.26 0.49
N ALA A 219 -11.25 -2.07 1.77
CA ALA A 219 -12.48 -2.36 2.48
C ALA A 219 -12.52 -1.53 3.77
N GLY A 220 -13.70 -1.14 4.21
CA GLY A 220 -13.88 -0.28 5.38
C GLY A 220 -13.80 -1.02 6.71
N GLN A 221 -14.13 -0.29 7.77
CA GLN A 221 -14.00 -0.75 9.15
C GLN A 221 -15.30 -1.32 9.77
N GLU A 222 -16.46 -1.02 9.24
CA GLU A 222 -17.75 -1.44 9.81
C GLU A 222 -18.05 -2.91 9.50
N ALA A 223 -17.73 -3.80 10.42
CA ALA A 223 -17.83 -5.25 10.27
C ALA A 223 -19.25 -5.81 10.01
N PHE A 224 -20.28 -4.97 10.01
CA PHE A 224 -21.70 -5.40 9.88
C PHE A 224 -22.37 -4.86 8.63
N LYS A 225 -21.66 -4.18 7.74
CA LYS A 225 -22.25 -3.72 6.49
C LYS A 225 -22.25 -4.85 5.48
N MET A 226 -23.36 -5.60 5.46
CA MET A 226 -23.56 -6.65 4.49
C MET A 226 -24.15 -6.09 3.20
N SER A 227 -23.48 -6.32 2.08
CA SER A 227 -23.97 -6.09 0.74
C SER A 227 -24.37 -7.43 0.12
N GLY A 228 -25.68 -7.75 0.16
CA GLY A 228 -26.17 -9.08 -0.15
C GLY A 228 -25.62 -10.13 0.84
N LYS A 229 -24.89 -11.13 0.33
CA LYS A 229 -24.23 -12.17 1.14
C LYS A 229 -22.79 -11.83 1.54
N TYR A 230 -22.26 -10.68 1.11
CA TYR A 230 -20.86 -10.33 1.26
C TYR A 230 -20.64 -9.39 2.45
N ASN A 231 -19.59 -9.62 3.24
CA ASN A 231 -19.14 -8.67 4.23
C ASN A 231 -18.34 -7.57 3.52
N GLU A 232 -18.97 -6.40 3.34
CA GLU A 232 -18.40 -5.29 2.58
C GLU A 232 -17.15 -4.70 3.24
N ASN A 233 -17.18 -4.53 4.57
CA ASN A 233 -16.19 -3.78 5.34
C ASN A 233 -15.41 -4.68 6.30
N ALA A 234 -14.61 -5.60 5.77
CA ALA A 234 -13.95 -6.64 6.57
C ALA A 234 -12.57 -6.27 7.11
N SER A 235 -12.00 -5.08 6.80
CA SER A 235 -10.61 -4.76 7.16
C SER A 235 -10.36 -4.81 8.67
N LEU A 236 -11.25 -4.21 9.46
CA LEU A 236 -11.11 -4.23 10.92
C LEU A 236 -11.32 -5.63 11.50
N SER A 237 -12.21 -6.44 10.90
CA SER A 237 -12.42 -7.85 11.27
C SER A 237 -11.16 -8.66 11.03
N VAL A 238 -10.53 -8.51 9.86
CA VAL A 238 -9.23 -9.16 9.56
C VAL A 238 -8.16 -8.75 10.57
N ALA A 239 -8.01 -7.44 10.85
CA ALA A 239 -7.02 -6.95 11.81
C ALA A 239 -7.18 -7.57 13.21
N LYS A 240 -8.43 -7.80 13.65
CA LYS A 240 -8.74 -8.38 14.97
C LYS A 240 -8.63 -9.91 14.99
N ASN A 241 -9.10 -10.59 13.93
CA ASN A 241 -9.32 -12.03 13.95
C ASN A 241 -8.21 -12.84 13.28
N VAL A 242 -7.32 -12.20 12.52
CA VAL A 242 -6.19 -12.86 11.83
C VAL A 242 -4.88 -12.34 12.39
N PRO A 243 -4.22 -13.08 13.31
CA PRO A 243 -2.99 -12.62 13.93
C PRO A 243 -1.82 -12.50 12.96
N GLY A 244 -0.94 -11.54 13.24
CA GLY A 244 0.35 -11.38 12.57
C GLY A 244 0.49 -10.16 11.69
N PHE A 245 -0.54 -9.36 11.53
CA PHE A 245 -0.41 -8.01 10.96
C PHE A 245 0.13 -7.04 12.02
N ASP A 246 1.07 -6.20 11.60
CA ASP A 246 1.57 -5.07 12.38
C ASP A 246 0.76 -3.79 12.08
N ILE A 247 0.38 -3.63 10.79
CA ILE A 247 -0.35 -2.49 10.25
C ILE A 247 -1.43 -3.01 9.30
N VAL A 248 -2.63 -2.44 9.37
CA VAL A 248 -3.71 -2.60 8.38
C VAL A 248 -4.10 -1.23 7.85
N LEU A 249 -3.81 -1.00 6.57
CA LEU A 249 -4.16 0.17 5.81
C LEU A 249 -5.54 -0.08 5.20
N MET A 250 -6.52 0.77 5.54
CA MET A 250 -7.92 0.66 5.15
C MET A 250 -8.29 1.72 4.10
N GLY A 251 -9.48 1.61 3.52
CA GLY A 251 -10.09 2.55 2.59
C GLY A 251 -11.53 2.16 2.30
N HIS A 252 -12.11 2.61 1.17
CA HIS A 252 -13.45 2.27 0.69
C HIS A 252 -14.60 2.98 1.40
N ASP A 253 -14.65 3.02 2.71
CA ASP A 253 -15.72 3.69 3.46
C ASP A 253 -15.45 5.19 3.70
N HIS A 254 -14.34 5.70 3.16
CA HIS A 254 -13.89 7.09 3.26
C HIS A 254 -13.78 7.59 4.71
N ALA A 255 -13.54 6.70 5.65
CA ALA A 255 -13.42 7.05 7.05
C ALA A 255 -12.11 7.81 7.34
N ARG A 256 -12.13 8.67 8.37
CA ARG A 256 -10.92 9.27 8.95
C ARG A 256 -10.62 8.55 10.24
N GLU A 257 -9.79 7.52 10.17
CA GLU A 257 -9.52 6.68 11.32
C GLU A 257 -8.03 6.42 11.50
N CYS A 258 -7.55 6.51 12.72
CA CYS A 258 -6.21 6.10 13.11
C CYS A 258 -6.23 5.63 14.56
N LYS A 259 -6.14 4.33 14.77
CA LYS A 259 -6.16 3.73 16.11
C LYS A 259 -5.37 2.43 16.17
N LYS A 260 -5.07 1.98 17.38
CA LYS A 260 -4.55 0.63 17.65
C LYS A 260 -5.67 -0.27 18.15
N VAL A 261 -5.69 -1.49 17.64
CA VAL A 261 -6.62 -2.53 18.07
C VAL A 261 -5.83 -3.76 18.54
N MET A 262 -6.41 -4.51 19.47
CA MET A 262 -5.85 -5.79 19.89
C MET A 262 -6.42 -6.91 19.03
N ASN A 263 -5.56 -7.78 18.53
CA ASN A 263 -6.00 -8.98 17.83
C ASN A 263 -6.27 -10.14 18.83
N VAL A 264 -6.81 -11.25 18.34
CA VAL A 264 -7.13 -12.43 19.15
C VAL A 264 -5.90 -13.12 19.78
N ALA A 265 -4.68 -12.79 19.34
CA ALA A 265 -3.44 -13.28 19.93
C ALA A 265 -2.87 -12.32 21.01
N GLY A 266 -3.50 -11.16 21.20
CA GLY A 266 -3.05 -10.14 22.14
C GLY A 266 -2.01 -9.17 21.58
N ASP A 267 -1.77 -9.17 20.23
CA ASP A 267 -0.86 -8.22 19.62
C ASP A 267 -1.59 -6.93 19.25
N SER A 268 -0.86 -5.81 19.33
CA SER A 268 -1.37 -4.49 18.94
C SER A 268 -1.16 -4.25 17.44
N VAL A 269 -2.23 -3.98 16.71
CA VAL A 269 -2.24 -3.70 15.27
C VAL A 269 -2.63 -2.23 15.07
N LEU A 270 -1.82 -1.46 14.31
CA LEU A 270 -2.23 -0.14 13.84
C LEU A 270 -3.24 -0.31 12.70
N VAL A 271 -4.42 0.32 12.83
CA VAL A 271 -5.40 0.43 11.74
C VAL A 271 -5.56 1.90 11.37
N ILE A 272 -5.55 2.21 10.06
CA ILE A 272 -5.57 3.59 9.59
C ILE A 272 -6.29 3.69 8.24
N ASP A 273 -7.12 4.75 8.09
CA ASP A 273 -7.89 5.08 6.89
C ASP A 273 -7.79 6.59 6.61
N PRO A 274 -7.28 7.00 5.44
CA PRO A 274 -7.02 8.41 5.14
C PRO A 274 -8.19 9.16 4.51
N ALA A 275 -9.43 8.68 4.64
CA ALA A 275 -10.58 9.23 3.94
C ALA A 275 -10.43 9.17 2.41
N SER A 276 -10.82 10.21 1.67
CA SER A 276 -10.88 10.18 0.21
C SER A 276 -10.39 11.48 -0.44
N ASN A 277 -10.36 11.48 -1.78
CA ASN A 277 -10.10 12.63 -2.64
C ASN A 277 -8.71 13.28 -2.47
N GLY A 278 -7.75 12.53 -1.91
CA GLY A 278 -6.39 13.02 -1.71
C GLY A 278 -6.26 14.18 -0.73
N ILE A 279 -7.29 14.45 0.10
CA ILE A 279 -7.30 15.54 1.09
C ILE A 279 -6.41 15.20 2.28
N VAL A 280 -6.38 13.93 2.64
CA VAL A 280 -5.61 13.36 3.74
C VAL A 280 -4.79 12.18 3.23
N LEU A 281 -3.66 11.94 3.85
CA LEU A 281 -2.87 10.73 3.66
C LEU A 281 -2.58 10.05 5.01
N SER A 282 -2.36 8.75 4.99
CA SER A 282 -1.81 8.03 6.14
C SER A 282 -0.30 8.25 6.20
N ASN A 283 0.18 8.74 7.34
CA ASN A 283 1.59 9.01 7.60
C ASN A 283 2.03 8.18 8.81
N ILE A 284 2.89 7.20 8.57
CA ILE A 284 3.25 6.19 9.57
C ILE A 284 4.76 6.15 9.75
N ASP A 285 5.20 6.37 10.99
CA ASP A 285 6.58 6.18 11.41
C ASP A 285 6.74 4.78 12.03
N VAL A 286 7.70 4.01 11.50
CA VAL A 286 8.06 2.71 12.03
C VAL A 286 9.52 2.74 12.48
N THR A 287 9.76 2.46 13.75
CA THR A 287 11.11 2.31 14.32
C THR A 287 11.31 0.88 14.76
N LEU A 288 12.27 0.19 14.12
CA LEU A 288 12.64 -1.18 14.47
C LEU A 288 14.01 -1.19 15.14
N LYS A 289 14.11 -1.88 16.27
CA LYS A 289 15.39 -2.15 16.91
C LYS A 289 15.81 -3.58 16.59
N LEU A 290 16.97 -3.70 15.95
CA LEU A 290 17.55 -4.99 15.58
C LEU A 290 18.72 -5.31 16.50
N LYS A 291 18.88 -6.59 16.83
CA LYS A 291 20.05 -7.15 17.48
C LYS A 291 20.46 -8.43 16.76
N ASP A 292 21.71 -8.48 16.31
CA ASP A 292 22.24 -9.60 15.53
C ASP A 292 21.38 -9.91 14.27
N GLY A 293 20.96 -8.85 13.55
CA GLY A 293 20.12 -8.93 12.35
C GLY A 293 18.66 -9.34 12.58
N LYS A 294 18.22 -9.47 13.85
CA LYS A 294 16.84 -9.86 14.18
C LYS A 294 16.09 -8.70 14.84
N VAL A 295 14.89 -8.42 14.41
CA VAL A 295 14.00 -7.44 15.03
C VAL A 295 13.66 -7.88 16.46
N ARG A 296 13.89 -6.98 17.43
CA ARG A 296 13.60 -7.19 18.86
C ARG A 296 12.42 -6.37 19.34
N SER A 297 12.20 -5.22 18.74
CA SER A 297 11.04 -4.38 19.05
C SER A 297 10.64 -3.56 17.85
N LYS A 298 9.34 -3.25 17.78
CA LYS A 298 8.71 -2.37 16.81
C LYS A 298 7.99 -1.25 17.56
N ASP A 299 8.23 0.00 17.18
CA ASP A 299 7.41 1.16 17.57
C ASP A 299 6.74 1.72 16.31
N ILE A 300 5.41 1.65 16.27
CA ILE A 300 4.61 2.02 15.10
C ILE A 300 3.66 3.12 15.53
N LYS A 301 3.74 4.27 14.83
CA LYS A 301 2.92 5.46 15.08
C LYS A 301 2.32 5.93 13.77
N GLY A 302 1.01 5.98 13.70
CA GLY A 302 0.26 6.54 12.58
C GLY A 302 -0.33 7.89 12.94
N VAL A 303 -0.42 8.76 11.96
CA VAL A 303 -1.18 10.01 11.99
C VAL A 303 -1.84 10.25 10.64
N LEU A 304 -2.97 10.94 10.64
CA LEU A 304 -3.60 11.44 9.42
C LEU A 304 -3.06 12.84 9.13
N THR A 305 -2.54 13.04 7.92
CA THR A 305 -1.87 14.29 7.52
C THR A 305 -2.67 14.99 6.43
N GLU A 306 -3.02 16.26 6.64
CA GLU A 306 -3.70 17.10 5.66
C GLU A 306 -2.74 17.48 4.53
N THR A 307 -3.05 17.12 3.30
CA THR A 307 -2.17 17.33 2.14
C THR A 307 -2.03 18.81 1.76
N LYS A 308 -3.07 19.62 2.04
CA LYS A 308 -3.06 21.06 1.78
C LYS A 308 -1.94 21.82 2.51
N ASP A 309 -1.45 21.29 3.63
CA ASP A 309 -0.45 21.96 4.47
C ASP A 309 0.97 21.86 3.89
N TYR A 310 1.15 21.08 2.82
CA TYR A 310 2.46 20.86 2.16
C TYR A 310 2.59 21.58 0.81
N GLY A 311 1.58 22.30 0.37
CA GLY A 311 1.60 23.02 -0.90
C GLY A 311 1.28 22.10 -2.09
N ILE A 312 1.89 22.40 -3.22
CA ILE A 312 1.73 21.68 -4.49
C ILE A 312 3.12 21.39 -5.05
N SER A 313 3.41 20.18 -5.47
CA SER A 313 4.67 19.86 -6.12
C SER A 313 4.77 20.56 -7.48
N GLU A 314 5.73 21.48 -7.61
CA GLU A 314 5.98 22.18 -8.86
C GLU A 314 6.51 21.23 -9.95
N ASP A 315 7.35 20.27 -9.55
CA ASP A 315 7.91 19.28 -10.46
C ASP A 315 6.82 18.35 -11.02
N PHE A 316 5.88 17.90 -10.17
CA PHE A 316 4.73 17.14 -10.64
C PHE A 316 3.89 17.94 -11.63
N MET A 317 3.51 19.17 -11.28
CA MET A 317 2.70 20.03 -12.14
C MET A 317 3.39 20.33 -13.47
N LYS A 318 4.70 20.57 -13.45
CA LYS A 318 5.47 20.79 -14.67
C LYS A 318 5.54 19.56 -15.56
N ASN A 319 5.76 18.38 -14.96
CA ASN A 319 5.86 17.11 -15.70
C ASN A 319 4.54 16.73 -16.39
N PHE A 320 3.42 17.03 -15.76
CA PHE A 320 2.07 16.68 -16.25
C PHE A 320 1.26 17.90 -16.72
N ALA A 321 1.92 19.02 -17.04
CA ALA A 321 1.26 20.23 -17.54
C ALA A 321 0.44 20.02 -18.81
N PRO A 322 0.92 19.29 -19.83
CA PRO A 322 0.14 19.06 -21.06
C PRO A 322 -1.20 18.37 -20.80
N GLN A 323 -1.23 17.39 -19.86
CA GLN A 323 -2.43 16.65 -19.52
C GLN A 323 -3.39 17.49 -18.64
N TYR A 324 -2.83 18.38 -17.83
CA TYR A 324 -3.62 19.36 -17.08
C TYR A 324 -4.32 20.34 -18.02
N ASP A 325 -3.57 20.92 -18.97
CA ASP A 325 -4.09 21.86 -19.95
C ASP A 325 -5.16 21.20 -20.85
N LEU A 326 -4.93 19.95 -21.26
CA LEU A 326 -5.91 19.16 -22.00
C LEU A 326 -7.22 19.02 -21.19
N SER A 327 -7.10 18.75 -19.89
CA SER A 327 -8.26 18.61 -19.01
C SER A 327 -9.04 19.92 -18.85
N LEU A 328 -8.38 21.06 -18.87
CA LEU A 328 -9.04 22.39 -18.81
C LEU A 328 -9.81 22.73 -20.10
N ILE A 329 -9.34 22.27 -21.26
CA ILE A 329 -9.88 22.65 -22.57
C ILE A 329 -11.01 21.72 -23.01
N HIS A 330 -10.90 20.44 -22.75
CA HIS A 330 -11.79 19.40 -23.31
C HIS A 330 -12.84 18.88 -22.33
N ILE A 331 -12.87 19.42 -21.16
CA ILE A 331 -13.77 19.06 -20.08
C ILE A 331 -14.45 20.32 -19.54
#